data_e279025104478c1494c597ff58ed06a0
#
_entry.id   e279025104478c1494c597ff58ed06a0
#
_cell.length_a   1.000
_cell.length_b   1.000
_cell.length_c   1.000
_cell.angle_alpha   90.00
_cell.angle_beta   90.00
_cell.angle_gamma   90.00
#
_symmetry.space_group_name_H-M   'P 1'
#
loop_
_entity.id
_entity.type
_entity.pdbx_description
1 polymer ?
#
loop_
_entity_poly.entity_id
_entity_poly.type
_entity_poly.pdbx_seq_one_letter_code
_entity_poly.pdbx_strand_id
1 'polypeptide(L)'
;MKRKTCLNNGWQFLEKEYSEENLQCPDGEYMPVRLPHDYLIYDVRNLYRDSVGWYRRKLMYVPDGLERVLFFEGIYMDSEVFVNGRSAGTWKYGYSSFEVDITQYIEAGENELLVRVVHRSPNSRWYSGAGIYRSVYLIERESTHIASSGLYITPVKRAASDTWDVEVEVEAAHGADDEKPFDSIRYIITQKNGKHDMRTNEEDSLCIIFNQLIGEKSNIYRHTFEITAPKLWDIYCGNLYELRAELIKAGEVF
;
A
#
# COMPACT_ATOMS: atom_id res chain seq x y z
N MET A 1 11.39 2.71 -0.24
CA MET A 1 10.41 3.82 -0.16
C MET A 1 11.08 5.01 0.48
N LYS A 2 11.23 6.14 -0.22
CA LYS A 2 11.86 7.35 0.34
C LYS A 2 10.90 8.17 1.19
N ARG A 3 9.65 8.33 0.75
CA ARG A 3 8.67 9.13 1.49
C ARG A 3 7.25 8.61 1.28
N LYS A 4 6.44 8.65 2.34
CA LYS A 4 5.00 8.40 2.31
C LYS A 4 4.29 9.60 2.93
N THR A 5 3.56 10.36 2.11
CA THR A 5 2.88 11.59 2.50
C THR A 5 1.37 11.37 2.53
N CYS A 6 0.72 11.70 3.64
CA CYS A 6 -0.73 11.61 3.76
C CYS A 6 -1.40 12.74 2.97
N LEU A 7 -2.31 12.36 2.07
CA LEU A 7 -3.06 13.27 1.20
C LEU A 7 -4.52 13.48 1.64
N ASN A 8 -4.85 13.29 2.91
CA ASN A 8 -6.25 13.40 3.37
C ASN A 8 -6.86 14.81 3.33
N ASN A 9 -6.04 15.85 3.18
CA ASN A 9 -6.49 17.24 3.10
C ASN A 9 -6.43 17.78 1.67
N GLY A 10 -7.19 18.86 1.42
CA GLY A 10 -7.14 19.59 0.15
C GLY A 10 -7.96 18.93 -0.98
N TRP A 11 -8.90 18.07 -0.63
CA TRP A 11 -9.87 17.51 -1.57
C TRP A 11 -11.09 18.39 -1.69
N GLN A 12 -11.71 18.31 -2.85
CA GLN A 12 -13.02 18.85 -3.16
C GLN A 12 -13.88 17.71 -3.70
N PHE A 13 -15.18 17.76 -3.47
CA PHE A 13 -16.13 16.69 -3.79
C PHE A 13 -17.37 17.23 -4.46
N LEU A 14 -17.88 16.48 -5.44
CA LEU A 14 -19.15 16.69 -6.11
C LEU A 14 -19.88 15.36 -6.23
N GLU A 15 -21.13 15.31 -5.77
CA GLU A 15 -22.01 14.17 -5.98
C GLU A 15 -22.95 14.44 -7.15
N LYS A 16 -23.16 13.43 -7.98
CA LYS A 16 -24.18 13.41 -9.03
C LYS A 16 -25.02 12.14 -8.91
N GLU A 17 -26.27 12.19 -9.36
CA GLU A 17 -27.07 11.00 -9.58
C GLU A 17 -26.41 10.08 -10.61
N TYR A 18 -26.55 8.77 -10.46
CA TYR A 18 -25.96 7.83 -11.42
C TYR A 18 -26.62 7.97 -12.80
N SER A 19 -25.82 8.26 -13.80
CA SER A 19 -26.16 8.21 -15.22
C SER A 19 -24.88 8.00 -16.04
N GLU A 20 -25.01 7.52 -17.27
CA GLU A 20 -23.86 7.36 -18.17
C GLU A 20 -23.16 8.71 -18.45
N GLU A 21 -23.92 9.80 -18.50
CA GLU A 21 -23.38 11.15 -18.67
C GLU A 21 -22.52 11.56 -17.46
N ASN A 22 -22.97 11.27 -16.25
CA ASN A 22 -22.28 11.62 -15.01
C ASN A 22 -21.05 10.72 -14.72
N LEU A 23 -20.78 9.69 -15.53
CA LEU A 23 -19.51 8.95 -15.54
C LEU A 23 -18.39 9.75 -16.24
N GLN A 24 -18.71 10.78 -16.99
CA GLN A 24 -17.74 11.76 -17.45
C GLN A 24 -17.55 12.84 -16.37
N CYS A 25 -16.36 13.45 -16.32
CA CYS A 25 -16.09 14.51 -15.33
C CYS A 25 -17.10 15.64 -15.45
N PRO A 26 -18.00 15.84 -14.50
CA PRO A 26 -19.06 16.81 -14.63
C PRO A 26 -18.60 18.22 -14.29
N ASP A 27 -19.19 19.18 -14.97
CA ASP A 27 -19.16 20.57 -14.52
C ASP A 27 -20.01 20.71 -13.26
N GLY A 28 -19.58 21.57 -12.34
CA GLY A 28 -20.32 21.87 -11.15
C GLY A 28 -19.49 22.47 -10.02
N GLU A 29 -20.15 22.81 -8.96
CA GLU A 29 -19.53 23.35 -7.76
C GLU A 29 -19.05 22.20 -6.86
N TYR A 30 -17.72 22.07 -6.76
CA TYR A 30 -17.07 21.11 -5.87
C TYR A 30 -16.94 21.73 -4.48
N MET A 31 -17.41 21.02 -3.46
CA MET A 31 -17.31 21.45 -2.08
C MET A 31 -16.04 20.90 -1.40
N PRO A 32 -15.36 21.68 -0.55
CA PRO A 32 -14.18 21.21 0.15
C PRO A 32 -14.53 20.07 1.12
N VAL A 33 -13.73 18.99 1.08
CA VAL A 33 -13.88 17.83 1.98
C VAL A 33 -12.53 17.38 2.50
N ARG A 34 -12.58 16.64 3.59
CA ARG A 34 -11.43 15.94 4.18
C ARG A 34 -11.68 14.43 4.15
N LEU A 35 -10.65 13.67 3.80
CA LEU A 35 -10.67 12.21 3.90
C LEU A 35 -10.33 11.74 5.32
N PRO A 36 -10.84 10.59 5.77
CA PRO A 36 -11.84 9.72 5.11
C PRO A 36 -13.20 10.41 4.91
N HIS A 37 -13.89 10.04 3.82
CA HIS A 37 -15.16 10.67 3.45
C HIS A 37 -16.12 9.62 2.90
N ASP A 38 -17.24 9.44 3.60
CA ASP A 38 -18.41 8.67 3.16
C ASP A 38 -19.56 9.65 2.93
N TYR A 39 -19.92 9.87 1.66
CA TYR A 39 -20.90 10.90 1.32
C TYR A 39 -22.36 10.44 1.43
N LEU A 40 -22.63 9.15 1.49
CA LEU A 40 -24.00 8.66 1.62
C LEU A 40 -24.63 9.04 2.96
N ILE A 41 -23.83 9.15 4.04
CA ILE A 41 -24.33 9.44 5.38
C ILE A 41 -24.94 10.84 5.52
N TYR A 42 -24.71 11.75 4.58
CA TYR A 42 -25.29 13.09 4.62
C TYR A 42 -26.80 13.12 4.33
N ASP A 43 -27.33 12.06 3.67
CA ASP A 43 -28.77 11.85 3.57
C ASP A 43 -29.18 10.47 4.13
N VAL A 44 -29.43 10.43 5.42
CA VAL A 44 -29.79 9.20 6.15
C VAL A 44 -31.10 8.57 5.70
N ARG A 45 -31.93 9.30 4.95
CA ARG A 45 -33.17 8.79 4.38
C ARG A 45 -32.99 8.06 3.06
N ASN A 46 -31.82 8.26 2.43
CA ASN A 46 -31.50 7.70 1.12
C ASN A 46 -30.06 7.12 1.05
N LEU A 47 -29.74 6.27 2.02
CA LEU A 47 -28.38 5.67 2.19
C LEU A 47 -27.98 4.73 1.06
N TYR A 48 -28.92 4.32 0.21
CA TYR A 48 -28.70 3.33 -0.85
C TYR A 48 -28.92 3.94 -2.25
N ARG A 49 -28.85 5.27 -2.37
CA ARG A 49 -29.01 5.93 -3.67
C ARG A 49 -27.91 5.57 -4.66
N ASP A 50 -28.29 5.37 -5.90
CA ASP A 50 -27.35 5.23 -6.99
C ASP A 50 -26.72 6.60 -7.32
N SER A 51 -25.40 6.67 -7.29
CA SER A 51 -24.69 7.95 -7.38
C SER A 51 -23.28 7.80 -7.93
N VAL A 52 -22.73 8.92 -8.40
CA VAL A 52 -21.33 9.06 -8.81
C VAL A 52 -20.70 10.16 -7.99
N GLY A 53 -19.70 9.81 -7.19
CA GLY A 53 -18.89 10.76 -6.44
C GLY A 53 -17.63 11.13 -7.22
N TRP A 54 -17.38 12.42 -7.36
CA TRP A 54 -16.18 12.95 -7.97
C TRP A 54 -15.35 13.71 -6.94
N TYR A 55 -14.11 13.27 -6.78
CA TYR A 55 -13.13 13.91 -5.91
C TYR A 55 -12.08 14.59 -6.76
N ARG A 56 -11.73 15.82 -6.41
CA ARG A 56 -10.70 16.61 -7.09
C ARG A 56 -9.67 17.13 -6.11
N ARG A 57 -8.39 17.08 -6.46
CA ARG A 57 -7.30 17.60 -5.67
C ARG A 57 -6.16 18.10 -6.56
N LYS A 58 -5.51 19.19 -6.16
CA LYS A 58 -4.28 19.67 -6.78
C LYS A 58 -3.05 19.03 -6.13
N LEU A 59 -2.07 18.69 -6.94
CA LEU A 59 -0.78 18.13 -6.51
C LEU A 59 0.35 18.91 -7.17
N MET A 60 1.22 19.52 -6.35
CA MET A 60 2.47 20.11 -6.84
C MET A 60 3.54 19.05 -7.02
N TYR A 61 4.21 19.05 -8.16
CA TYR A 61 5.29 18.14 -8.46
C TYR A 61 6.54 18.89 -8.93
N VAL A 62 7.68 18.52 -8.34
CA VAL A 62 9.01 18.93 -8.78
C VAL A 62 9.75 17.68 -9.23
N PRO A 63 10.23 17.59 -10.48
CA PRO A 63 10.96 16.43 -10.98
C PRO A 63 12.23 16.16 -10.14
N ASP A 64 12.36 14.95 -9.65
CA ASP A 64 13.49 14.49 -8.84
C ASP A 64 13.94 13.06 -9.16
N GLY A 65 13.37 12.47 -10.24
CA GLY A 65 13.68 11.12 -10.71
C GLY A 65 13.01 10.00 -9.94
N LEU A 66 12.21 10.30 -8.91
CA LEU A 66 11.48 9.29 -8.16
C LEU A 66 10.13 8.94 -8.82
N GLU A 67 9.73 7.69 -8.69
CA GLU A 67 8.37 7.27 -8.99
C GLU A 67 7.35 7.88 -8.03
N ARG A 68 6.16 8.13 -8.52
CA ARG A 68 5.01 8.65 -7.76
C ARG A 68 3.85 7.68 -7.85
N VAL A 69 3.46 7.17 -6.69
CA VAL A 69 2.38 6.20 -6.58
C VAL A 69 1.34 6.73 -5.60
N LEU A 70 0.08 6.73 -6.01
CA LEU A 70 -1.05 6.96 -5.11
C LEU A 70 -1.43 5.63 -4.46
N PHE A 71 -1.40 5.58 -3.15
CA PHE A 71 -1.86 4.43 -2.37
C PHE A 71 -3.19 4.78 -1.71
N PHE A 72 -4.23 4.06 -2.10
CA PHE A 72 -5.56 4.15 -1.52
C PHE A 72 -5.77 3.00 -0.54
N GLU A 73 -6.04 3.29 0.72
CA GLU A 73 -6.38 2.24 1.69
C GLU A 73 -7.77 1.66 1.46
N GLY A 74 -8.67 2.40 0.81
CA GLY A 74 -9.99 1.91 0.41
C GLY A 74 -10.86 2.99 -0.21
N ILE A 75 -11.50 2.62 -1.32
CA ILE A 75 -12.55 3.40 -1.99
C ILE A 75 -13.74 2.47 -2.21
N TYR A 76 -14.93 2.87 -1.82
CA TYR A 76 -16.13 2.11 -2.10
C TYR A 76 -17.02 2.88 -3.08
N MET A 77 -17.20 2.37 -4.30
CA MET A 77 -16.52 1.33 -5.04
C MET A 77 -16.40 1.71 -6.51
N ASP A 78 -15.92 0.77 -7.36
CA ASP A 78 -15.77 0.93 -8.82
C ASP A 78 -15.17 2.29 -9.17
N SER A 79 -13.93 2.47 -8.73
CA SER A 79 -13.23 3.75 -8.81
C SER A 79 -12.31 3.82 -10.02
N GLU A 80 -12.15 5.03 -10.53
CA GLU A 80 -11.18 5.37 -11.56
C GLU A 80 -10.42 6.64 -11.17
N VAL A 81 -9.11 6.59 -11.32
CA VAL A 81 -8.19 7.68 -10.99
C VAL A 81 -7.70 8.32 -12.27
N PHE A 82 -7.82 9.64 -12.36
CA PHE A 82 -7.33 10.44 -13.47
C PHE A 82 -6.26 11.42 -12.99
N VAL A 83 -5.28 11.66 -13.82
CA VAL A 83 -4.24 12.67 -13.61
C VAL A 83 -4.17 13.52 -14.87
N ASN A 84 -4.35 14.84 -14.72
CA ASN A 84 -4.35 15.78 -15.84
C ASN A 84 -5.32 15.34 -16.97
N GLY A 85 -6.51 14.84 -16.60
CA GLY A 85 -7.53 14.37 -17.51
C GLY A 85 -7.27 13.01 -18.16
N ARG A 86 -6.14 12.33 -17.89
CA ARG A 86 -5.82 10.99 -18.41
C ARG A 86 -6.10 9.92 -17.36
N SER A 87 -6.78 8.85 -17.75
CA SER A 87 -7.01 7.69 -16.86
C SER A 87 -5.68 7.02 -16.51
N ALA A 88 -5.37 6.98 -15.23
CA ALA A 88 -4.15 6.39 -14.69
C ALA A 88 -4.38 4.98 -14.10
N GLY A 89 -5.62 4.64 -13.70
CA GLY A 89 -5.93 3.32 -13.18
C GLY A 89 -7.35 3.19 -12.69
N THR A 90 -7.83 1.94 -12.60
CA THR A 90 -9.17 1.59 -12.13
C THR A 90 -9.10 0.55 -11.03
N TRP A 91 -10.04 0.60 -10.08
CA TRP A 91 -10.16 -0.40 -9.03
C TRP A 91 -11.62 -0.64 -8.67
N LYS A 92 -12.08 -1.88 -8.81
CA LYS A 92 -13.51 -2.22 -8.66
C LYS A 92 -13.90 -2.63 -7.24
N TYR A 93 -12.99 -3.31 -6.52
CA TYR A 93 -13.31 -3.89 -5.22
C TYR A 93 -13.20 -2.87 -4.09
N GLY A 94 -14.29 -2.69 -3.34
CA GLY A 94 -14.41 -1.61 -2.35
C GLY A 94 -13.67 -1.84 -1.02
N TYR A 95 -13.20 -3.05 -0.70
CA TYR A 95 -12.68 -3.38 0.63
C TYR A 95 -11.17 -3.61 0.70
N SER A 96 -10.47 -3.62 -0.42
CA SER A 96 -9.01 -3.74 -0.44
C SER A 96 -8.32 -2.43 -0.74
N SER A 97 -7.08 -2.30 -0.28
CA SER A 97 -6.15 -1.26 -0.70
C SER A 97 -5.64 -1.54 -2.11
N PHE A 98 -5.19 -0.48 -2.80
CA PHE A 98 -4.58 -0.57 -4.12
C PHE A 98 -3.65 0.61 -4.38
N GLU A 99 -2.78 0.43 -5.37
CA GLU A 99 -1.84 1.44 -5.83
C GLU A 99 -2.15 1.85 -7.27
N VAL A 100 -1.89 3.12 -7.57
CA VAL A 100 -1.94 3.67 -8.93
C VAL A 100 -0.63 4.40 -9.18
N ASP A 101 0.19 3.88 -10.08
CA ASP A 101 1.40 4.57 -10.52
C ASP A 101 1.02 5.75 -11.42
N ILE A 102 1.36 6.95 -10.94
CA ILE A 102 1.08 8.20 -11.65
C ILE A 102 2.32 8.84 -12.27
N THR A 103 3.47 8.19 -12.20
CA THR A 103 4.78 8.74 -12.61
C THR A 103 4.77 9.29 -14.04
N GLN A 104 4.17 8.56 -14.98
CA GLN A 104 4.09 8.98 -16.39
C GLN A 104 2.96 9.98 -16.71
N TYR A 105 2.13 10.30 -15.73
CA TYR A 105 0.96 11.16 -15.92
C TYR A 105 1.16 12.56 -15.33
N ILE A 106 2.11 12.72 -14.39
CA ILE A 106 2.41 13.99 -13.74
C ILE A 106 3.41 14.82 -14.55
N GLU A 107 3.26 16.14 -14.46
CA GLU A 107 4.11 17.13 -15.12
C GLU A 107 4.69 18.08 -14.08
N ALA A 108 5.83 18.72 -14.37
CA ALA A 108 6.40 19.73 -13.48
C ALA A 108 5.40 20.85 -13.20
N GLY A 109 5.22 21.19 -11.93
CA GLY A 109 4.27 22.20 -11.48
C GLY A 109 2.99 21.62 -10.89
N GLU A 110 1.86 22.29 -11.11
CA GLU A 110 0.56 21.90 -10.59
C GLU A 110 -0.10 20.84 -11.48
N ASN A 111 -0.54 19.75 -10.86
CA ASN A 111 -1.26 18.66 -11.50
C ASN A 111 -2.65 18.53 -10.88
N GLU A 112 -3.62 18.11 -11.66
CA GLU A 112 -4.96 17.78 -11.19
C GLU A 112 -5.11 16.26 -10.99
N LEU A 113 -5.53 15.86 -9.80
CA LEU A 113 -5.98 14.51 -9.49
C LEU A 113 -7.49 14.51 -9.45
N LEU A 114 -8.11 13.61 -10.22
CA LEU A 114 -9.54 13.33 -10.16
C LEU A 114 -9.75 11.86 -9.80
N VAL A 115 -10.74 11.59 -8.96
CA VAL A 115 -11.15 10.22 -8.61
C VAL A 115 -12.66 10.12 -8.75
N ARG A 116 -13.09 9.27 -9.67
CA ARG A 116 -14.48 8.87 -9.81
C ARG A 116 -14.77 7.68 -8.90
N VAL A 117 -15.90 7.71 -8.22
CA VAL A 117 -16.41 6.62 -7.38
C VAL A 117 -17.85 6.34 -7.75
N VAL A 118 -18.16 5.12 -8.17
CA VAL A 118 -19.50 4.73 -8.57
C VAL A 118 -20.15 3.90 -7.48
N HIS A 119 -21.31 4.37 -6.99
CA HIS A 119 -22.14 3.60 -6.07
C HIS A 119 -23.44 3.19 -6.76
N ARG A 120 -23.71 1.88 -6.76
CA ARG A 120 -24.98 1.31 -7.26
C ARG A 120 -25.55 0.33 -6.24
N SER A 121 -26.83 0.38 -6.04
CA SER A 121 -27.56 -0.48 -5.12
C SER A 121 -28.52 -1.41 -5.90
N PRO A 122 -28.76 -2.65 -5.41
CA PRO A 122 -28.16 -3.29 -4.23
C PRO A 122 -26.76 -3.85 -4.52
N ASN A 123 -25.81 -3.67 -3.61
CA ASN A 123 -24.44 -4.18 -3.74
C ASN A 123 -23.97 -5.04 -2.54
N SER A 124 -24.66 -4.94 -1.42
CA SER A 124 -24.38 -5.70 -0.20
C SER A 124 -25.65 -5.90 0.63
N ARG A 125 -25.56 -6.72 1.69
CA ARG A 125 -26.62 -6.92 2.67
C ARG A 125 -26.57 -5.93 3.84
N TRP A 126 -25.57 -5.10 3.90
CA TRP A 126 -25.34 -4.11 4.94
C TRP A 126 -25.07 -2.74 4.31
N TYR A 127 -25.05 -1.71 5.13
CA TYR A 127 -24.62 -0.39 4.71
C TYR A 127 -23.15 -0.41 4.34
N SER A 128 -22.84 -0.17 3.08
CA SER A 128 -21.48 -0.20 2.56
C SER A 128 -20.76 1.15 2.66
N GLY A 129 -21.52 2.24 2.71
CA GLY A 129 -20.99 3.57 2.44
C GLY A 129 -20.65 3.80 0.98
N ALA A 130 -20.19 4.99 0.64
CA ALA A 130 -19.61 5.30 -0.67
C ALA A 130 -18.62 6.47 -0.56
N GLY A 131 -17.52 6.37 -1.31
CA GLY A 131 -16.50 7.41 -1.35
C GLY A 131 -15.11 6.91 -1.05
N ILE A 132 -14.18 7.83 -0.85
CA ILE A 132 -12.83 7.55 -0.35
C ILE A 132 -12.92 7.45 1.18
N TYR A 133 -13.33 6.27 1.66
CA TYR A 133 -13.68 6.06 3.07
C TYR A 133 -12.49 5.71 3.96
N ARG A 134 -11.27 5.63 3.39
CA ARG A 134 -10.00 5.46 4.09
C ARG A 134 -8.97 6.48 3.61
N SER A 135 -7.77 6.43 4.19
CA SER A 135 -6.71 7.38 3.87
C SER A 135 -6.12 7.18 2.48
N VAL A 136 -5.62 8.28 1.91
CA VAL A 136 -4.85 8.31 0.67
C VAL A 136 -3.44 8.80 0.96
N TYR A 137 -2.46 8.15 0.34
CA TYR A 137 -1.05 8.54 0.46
C TYR A 137 -0.40 8.70 -0.90
N LEU A 138 0.53 9.64 -0.98
CA LEU A 138 1.53 9.70 -2.04
C LEU A 138 2.77 8.95 -1.55
N ILE A 139 3.17 7.94 -2.31
CA ILE A 139 4.42 7.20 -2.12
C ILE A 139 5.42 7.72 -3.14
N GLU A 140 6.61 8.07 -2.66
CA GLU A 140 7.76 8.48 -3.47
C GLU A 140 8.86 7.44 -3.27
N ARG A 141 9.29 6.81 -4.36
CA ARG A 141 10.24 5.70 -4.31
C ARG A 141 11.19 5.69 -5.51
N GLU A 142 12.34 5.04 -5.35
CA GLU A 142 13.23 4.75 -6.47
C GLU A 142 12.59 3.73 -7.41
N SER A 143 13.03 3.69 -8.67
CA SER A 143 12.62 2.65 -9.63
C SER A 143 13.05 1.26 -9.18
N THR A 144 14.17 1.15 -8.44
CA THR A 144 14.59 -0.09 -7.78
C THR A 144 14.07 -0.10 -6.35
N HIS A 145 13.18 -1.03 -6.02
CA HIS A 145 12.57 -1.15 -4.69
C HIS A 145 12.01 -2.56 -4.47
N ILE A 146 11.71 -2.91 -3.23
CA ILE A 146 10.90 -4.10 -2.93
C ILE A 146 9.47 -3.79 -3.35
N ALA A 147 8.88 -4.65 -4.19
CA ALA A 147 7.52 -4.48 -4.69
C ALA A 147 6.51 -4.37 -3.53
N SER A 148 5.42 -3.66 -3.76
CA SER A 148 4.33 -3.58 -2.78
C SER A 148 3.79 -4.97 -2.51
N SER A 149 3.74 -5.37 -1.22
CA SER A 149 3.43 -6.74 -0.78
C SER A 149 4.42 -7.81 -1.30
N GLY A 150 5.59 -7.41 -1.79
CA GLY A 150 6.62 -8.28 -2.35
C GLY A 150 7.49 -9.02 -1.32
N LEU A 151 7.09 -9.07 -0.06
CA LEU A 151 7.75 -9.85 0.99
C LEU A 151 6.80 -10.96 1.45
N TYR A 152 7.16 -12.22 1.15
CA TYR A 152 6.39 -13.38 1.53
C TYR A 152 7.19 -14.27 2.48
N ILE A 153 6.57 -14.71 3.59
CA ILE A 153 7.23 -15.45 4.66
C ILE A 153 6.44 -16.72 4.94
N THR A 154 7.12 -17.87 4.86
CA THR A 154 6.53 -19.19 5.11
C THR A 154 7.31 -19.91 6.20
N PRO A 155 6.83 -19.93 7.46
CA PRO A 155 7.45 -20.72 8.51
C PRO A 155 6.95 -22.16 8.45
N VAL A 156 7.88 -23.13 8.44
CA VAL A 156 7.59 -24.57 8.42
C VAL A 156 8.34 -25.26 9.55
N LYS A 157 7.62 -25.94 10.42
CA LYS A 157 8.24 -26.74 11.50
C LYS A 157 8.84 -28.03 10.92
N ARG A 158 10.10 -28.31 11.23
CA ARG A 158 10.74 -29.60 10.90
C ARG A 158 10.12 -30.75 11.72
N ALA A 159 9.94 -31.89 11.10
CA ALA A 159 9.45 -33.08 11.78
C ALA A 159 10.40 -33.50 12.91
N ALA A 160 9.84 -33.85 14.05
CA ALA A 160 10.57 -34.34 15.23
C ALA A 160 11.68 -33.40 15.76
N SER A 161 11.55 -32.09 15.56
CA SER A 161 12.52 -31.08 15.96
C SER A 161 11.79 -29.84 16.47
N ASP A 162 12.45 -29.02 17.30
CA ASP A 162 12.00 -27.68 17.65
C ASP A 162 12.57 -26.59 16.69
N THR A 163 13.10 -27.02 15.56
CA THR A 163 13.62 -26.12 14.53
C THR A 163 12.55 -25.82 13.49
N TRP A 164 12.49 -24.57 13.10
CA TRP A 164 11.62 -24.06 12.02
C TRP A 164 12.46 -23.55 10.88
N ASP A 165 12.08 -23.92 9.67
CA ASP A 165 12.57 -23.28 8.46
C ASP A 165 11.66 -22.11 8.15
N VAL A 166 12.24 -20.92 8.07
CA VAL A 166 11.52 -19.69 7.68
C VAL A 166 11.97 -19.33 6.28
N GLU A 167 11.20 -19.75 5.29
CA GLU A 167 11.42 -19.41 3.90
C GLU A 167 10.95 -17.96 3.66
N VAL A 168 11.81 -17.14 3.08
CA VAL A 168 11.55 -15.76 2.74
C VAL A 168 11.71 -15.56 1.25
N GLU A 169 10.67 -15.03 0.62
CA GLU A 169 10.68 -14.61 -0.77
C GLU A 169 10.58 -13.08 -0.83
N VAL A 170 11.47 -12.45 -1.58
CA VAL A 170 11.49 -11.02 -1.84
C VAL A 170 11.29 -10.76 -3.32
N GLU A 171 10.22 -10.06 -3.67
CA GLU A 171 9.99 -9.54 -5.01
C GLU A 171 10.53 -8.12 -5.11
N ALA A 172 11.50 -7.91 -6.02
CA ALA A 172 12.09 -6.60 -6.26
C ALA A 172 11.72 -6.09 -7.65
N ALA A 173 11.19 -4.87 -7.70
CA ALA A 173 11.03 -4.12 -8.94
C ALA A 173 12.33 -3.39 -9.28
N HIS A 174 12.65 -3.30 -10.56
CA HIS A 174 13.83 -2.57 -11.08
C HIS A 174 13.64 -2.24 -12.56
N GLY A 175 14.36 -1.24 -13.04
CA GLY A 175 14.36 -0.86 -14.47
C GLY A 175 14.84 -2.00 -15.37
N ALA A 176 14.30 -2.07 -16.58
CA ALA A 176 14.63 -3.12 -17.55
C ALA A 176 16.12 -3.11 -17.92
N ASP A 177 16.72 -1.93 -18.03
CA ASP A 177 18.10 -1.71 -18.49
C ASP A 177 19.13 -1.81 -17.37
N ASP A 178 18.74 -2.00 -16.11
CA ASP A 178 19.65 -2.11 -14.98
C ASP A 178 20.12 -3.58 -14.83
N GLU A 179 21.31 -3.90 -15.34
CA GLU A 179 21.88 -5.26 -15.28
C GLU A 179 22.15 -5.71 -13.83
N LYS A 180 22.54 -4.78 -12.95
CA LYS A 180 22.77 -5.04 -11.53
C LYS A 180 22.10 -3.96 -10.68
N PRO A 181 20.79 -4.10 -10.41
CA PRO A 181 20.01 -3.07 -9.74
C PRO A 181 20.44 -2.85 -8.27
N PHE A 182 20.95 -3.89 -7.60
CA PHE A 182 21.51 -3.86 -6.25
C PHE A 182 22.52 -4.99 -6.05
N ASP A 183 23.34 -4.92 -4.98
CA ASP A 183 24.43 -5.87 -4.71
C ASP A 183 24.00 -7.02 -3.83
N SER A 184 23.12 -6.75 -2.85
CA SER A 184 22.65 -7.73 -1.88
C SER A 184 21.30 -7.36 -1.30
N ILE A 185 20.65 -8.36 -0.69
CA ILE A 185 19.50 -8.17 0.18
C ILE A 185 19.94 -8.42 1.62
N ARG A 186 19.75 -7.44 2.48
CA ARG A 186 19.97 -7.59 3.91
C ARG A 186 18.65 -7.93 4.59
N TYR A 187 18.63 -9.05 5.31
CA TYR A 187 17.52 -9.49 6.12
C TYR A 187 17.83 -9.22 7.60
N ILE A 188 16.84 -8.72 8.32
CA ILE A 188 16.92 -8.51 9.76
C ILE A 188 15.67 -9.14 10.38
N ILE A 189 15.85 -10.18 11.19
CA ILE A 189 14.77 -10.84 11.92
C ILE A 189 14.94 -10.50 13.38
N THR A 190 13.91 -9.91 13.99
CA THR A 190 13.91 -9.56 15.43
C THR A 190 12.65 -10.11 16.09
N GLN A 191 12.81 -10.66 17.28
CA GLN A 191 11.69 -11.02 18.13
C GLN A 191 11.08 -9.74 18.71
N LYS A 192 9.76 -9.57 18.58
CA LYS A 192 8.99 -8.51 19.23
C LYS A 192 8.38 -9.07 20.52
N ASN A 193 8.89 -8.66 21.66
CA ASN A 193 8.25 -9.01 22.94
C ASN A 193 6.93 -8.23 23.05
N GLY A 194 5.83 -8.95 23.28
CA GLY A 194 4.55 -8.31 23.59
C GLY A 194 4.70 -7.48 24.87
N LYS A 195 4.11 -6.31 24.91
CA LYS A 195 4.18 -5.34 26.04
C LYS A 195 3.64 -5.88 27.38
N HIS A 196 3.31 -7.15 27.50
CA HIS A 196 2.62 -7.72 28.67
C HIS A 196 3.44 -8.69 29.51
N ASP A 197 4.67 -9.03 29.15
CA ASP A 197 5.48 -9.85 30.04
C ASP A 197 6.47 -8.99 30.85
N MET A 198 5.99 -8.48 31.99
CA MET A 198 6.84 -7.77 32.97
C MET A 198 7.79 -8.71 33.74
N ARG A 199 7.97 -9.98 33.31
CA ARG A 199 8.73 -10.99 34.02
C ARG A 199 9.96 -11.51 33.28
N THR A 200 10.17 -11.15 32.04
CA THR A 200 11.35 -11.57 31.26
C THR A 200 12.35 -10.45 31.13
N ASN A 201 13.56 -10.68 31.62
CA ASN A 201 14.71 -9.83 31.36
C ASN A 201 14.94 -9.77 29.86
N GLU A 202 15.25 -8.56 29.31
CA GLU A 202 15.41 -8.25 27.90
C GLU A 202 16.56 -8.98 27.17
N GLU A 203 17.28 -9.92 27.84
CA GLU A 203 18.53 -10.50 27.34
C GLU A 203 18.37 -11.63 26.32
N ASP A 204 17.17 -12.15 26.04
CA ASP A 204 16.94 -13.29 25.12
C ASP A 204 16.13 -12.92 23.86
N SER A 205 16.27 -11.72 23.31
CA SER A 205 15.59 -11.38 22.08
C SER A 205 16.39 -11.88 20.86
N LEU A 206 15.79 -12.78 20.06
CA LEU A 206 16.38 -13.23 18.79
C LEU A 206 16.63 -12.03 17.88
N CYS A 207 17.87 -11.90 17.41
CA CYS A 207 18.24 -10.95 16.35
C CYS A 207 19.14 -11.67 15.33
N ILE A 208 18.65 -11.87 14.12
CA ILE A 208 19.42 -12.44 13.00
C ILE A 208 19.62 -11.36 11.96
N ILE A 209 20.87 -11.12 11.55
CA ILE A 209 21.21 -10.25 10.44
C ILE A 209 21.95 -11.08 9.42
N PHE A 210 21.48 -11.07 8.17
CA PHE A 210 22.07 -11.83 7.08
C PHE A 210 22.08 -11.00 5.78
N ASN A 211 23.17 -11.10 5.01
CA ASN A 211 23.31 -10.47 3.70
C ASN A 211 23.38 -11.55 2.63
N GLN A 212 22.36 -11.62 1.76
CA GLN A 212 22.36 -12.46 0.58
C GLN A 212 22.96 -11.69 -0.59
N LEU A 213 24.14 -12.11 -1.07
CA LEU A 213 24.74 -11.56 -2.28
C LEU A 213 23.94 -11.96 -3.51
N ILE A 214 23.76 -11.03 -4.44
CA ILE A 214 23.01 -11.25 -5.67
C ILE A 214 24.01 -11.55 -6.80
N GLY A 215 23.93 -12.75 -7.35
CA GLY A 215 24.74 -13.19 -8.49
C GLY A 215 24.10 -12.83 -9.82
N GLU A 216 22.84 -13.20 -9.99
CA GLU A 216 22.09 -12.99 -11.23
C GLU A 216 20.86 -12.10 -10.97
N LYS A 217 20.49 -11.33 -11.98
CA LYS A 217 19.30 -10.50 -11.95
C LYS A 217 18.04 -11.38 -11.96
N SER A 218 17.16 -11.15 -11.01
CA SER A 218 15.85 -11.77 -10.88
C SER A 218 14.87 -10.76 -10.31
N ASN A 219 13.59 -10.98 -10.51
CA ASN A 219 12.56 -10.24 -9.78
C ASN A 219 12.22 -10.89 -8.44
N ILE A 220 12.57 -12.18 -8.27
CA ILE A 220 12.23 -12.95 -7.07
C ILE A 220 13.51 -13.56 -6.49
N TYR A 221 13.76 -13.29 -5.22
CA TYR A 221 14.89 -13.78 -4.46
C TYR A 221 14.39 -14.57 -3.26
N ARG A 222 14.99 -15.76 -3.02
CA ARG A 222 14.59 -16.66 -1.93
C ARG A 222 15.74 -16.91 -0.99
N HIS A 223 15.42 -16.98 0.30
CA HIS A 223 16.35 -17.43 1.34
C HIS A 223 15.58 -18.17 2.44
N THR A 224 16.24 -19.14 3.08
CA THR A 224 15.66 -19.91 4.20
C THR A 224 16.51 -19.71 5.44
N PHE A 225 15.88 -19.28 6.53
CA PHE A 225 16.47 -19.15 7.86
C PHE A 225 16.06 -20.32 8.73
N GLU A 226 16.98 -20.79 9.57
CA GLU A 226 16.67 -21.75 10.62
C GLU A 226 16.50 -21.04 11.96
N ILE A 227 15.38 -21.28 12.63
CA ILE A 227 15.12 -20.76 13.98
C ILE A 227 14.82 -21.93 14.89
N THR A 228 15.71 -22.16 15.88
CA THR A 228 15.54 -23.22 16.85
C THR A 228 14.78 -22.72 18.07
N ALA A 229 13.81 -23.50 18.51
CA ALA A 229 12.94 -23.24 19.67
C ALA A 229 12.34 -21.82 19.70
N PRO A 230 11.67 -21.35 18.57
CA PRO A 230 11.06 -20.04 18.57
C PRO A 230 9.95 -19.95 19.62
N LYS A 231 9.80 -18.80 20.25
CA LYS A 231 8.64 -18.51 21.09
C LYS A 231 7.41 -18.36 20.18
N LEU A 232 6.49 -19.30 20.25
CA LEU A 232 5.31 -19.31 19.39
C LEU A 232 4.23 -18.37 19.93
N TRP A 233 3.41 -17.85 19.04
CA TRP A 233 2.19 -17.15 19.39
C TRP A 233 1.16 -18.14 19.94
N ASP A 234 0.48 -17.75 21.00
CA ASP A 234 -0.74 -18.40 21.47
C ASP A 234 -1.74 -17.37 22.01
N ILE A 235 -2.93 -17.83 22.43
CA ILE A 235 -4.03 -16.95 22.88
C ILE A 235 -3.71 -16.18 24.17
N TYR A 236 -2.69 -16.57 24.92
CA TYR A 236 -2.26 -15.91 26.16
C TYR A 236 -0.98 -15.10 25.98
N CYS A 237 -0.22 -15.38 24.93
CA CYS A 237 1.08 -14.77 24.71
C CYS A 237 1.29 -14.44 23.20
N GLY A 238 1.29 -13.16 22.88
CA GLY A 238 1.45 -12.65 21.53
C GLY A 238 2.91 -12.56 21.10
N ASN A 239 3.63 -13.67 21.09
CA ASN A 239 5.01 -13.71 20.59
C ASN A 239 5.03 -13.48 19.08
N LEU A 240 5.67 -12.42 18.63
CA LEU A 240 5.77 -12.03 17.24
C LEU A 240 7.23 -11.87 16.83
N TYR A 241 7.47 -12.04 15.55
CA TYR A 241 8.75 -11.74 14.91
C TYR A 241 8.53 -10.72 13.82
N GLU A 242 9.47 -9.80 13.68
CA GLU A 242 9.52 -8.84 12.57
C GLU A 242 10.65 -9.24 11.65
N LEU A 243 10.36 -9.36 10.36
CA LEU A 243 11.37 -9.50 9.32
C LEU A 243 11.40 -8.21 8.50
N ARG A 244 12.58 -7.63 8.36
CA ARG A 244 12.84 -6.49 7.48
C ARG A 244 13.82 -6.93 6.41
N ALA A 245 13.49 -6.65 5.15
CA ALA A 245 14.38 -6.83 4.00
C ALA A 245 14.79 -5.46 3.46
N GLU A 246 16.05 -5.30 3.12
CA GLU A 246 16.63 -4.05 2.61
C GLU A 246 17.47 -4.36 1.38
N LEU A 247 17.25 -3.64 0.27
CA LEU A 247 18.10 -3.69 -0.89
C LEU A 247 19.35 -2.82 -0.64
N ILE A 248 20.53 -3.37 -0.92
CA ILE A 248 21.82 -2.68 -0.71
C ILE A 248 22.53 -2.49 -2.04
N LYS A 249 22.96 -1.26 -2.34
CA LYS A 249 23.83 -0.93 -3.47
C LYS A 249 24.98 -0.06 -2.98
N ALA A 250 26.21 -0.42 -3.31
CA ALA A 250 27.43 0.30 -2.88
C ALA A 250 27.50 0.53 -1.36
N GLY A 251 26.92 -0.38 -0.56
CA GLY A 251 26.88 -0.29 0.90
C GLY A 251 25.74 0.56 1.48
N GLU A 252 24.97 1.23 0.66
CA GLU A 252 23.83 2.05 1.08
C GLU A 252 22.51 1.30 0.91
N VAL A 253 21.52 1.63 1.76
CA VAL A 253 20.17 1.09 1.72
C VAL A 253 19.31 1.94 0.78
N PHE A 254 18.58 1.27 -0.11
CA PHE A 254 17.56 1.88 -0.98
C PHE A 254 16.28 2.24 -0.22
#